data_87408e0130ea5bfba859f7a474d15e1c
#
_entry.id   87408e0130ea5bfba859f7a474d15e1c
#
_cell.length_a   1.000
_cell.length_b   1.000
_cell.length_c   1.000
_cell.angle_alpha   90.00
_cell.angle_beta   90.00
_cell.angle_gamma   90.00
#
_symmetry.space_group_name_H-M   'P 1'
#
loop_
_entity.id
_entity.type
_entity.pdbx_description
1 polymer ?
#
loop_
_entity_poly.entity_id
_entity_poly.type
_entity_poly.pdbx_seq_one_letter_code
_entity_poly.pdbx_strand_id
1 'polypeptide(L)'
;MDDVTRAIAEPRRREILTLVRDGEMSAGEIASHFEITRPAISQHLTVLRESGLLSERREGTRRLYRARPEGLAELREFLNEFWTNRLERLRIAAELEQKRRDKRAKPRDSGRRRDRGSNRRKP
;
A
#
# COMPACT_ATOMS: atom_id res chain seq x y z
N MET A 1 11.89 11.02 6.58
CA MET A 1 11.66 10.25 5.34
C MET A 1 12.23 8.84 5.37
N ASP A 2 13.35 8.68 6.05
CA ASP A 2 13.98 7.34 6.09
C ASP A 2 13.08 6.29 6.70
N ASP A 3 12.36 6.64 7.76
CA ASP A 3 11.44 5.71 8.40
C ASP A 3 10.30 5.33 7.45
N VAL A 4 9.80 6.29 6.70
CA VAL A 4 8.73 6.05 5.73
C VAL A 4 9.22 5.12 4.63
N THR A 5 10.42 5.41 4.10
CA THR A 5 10.99 4.58 3.04
C THR A 5 11.19 3.15 3.50
N ARG A 6 11.70 2.98 4.70
CA ARG A 6 11.90 1.65 5.26
C ARG A 6 10.57 0.92 5.45
N ALA A 7 9.58 1.65 5.94
CA ALA A 7 8.27 1.05 6.20
C ALA A 7 7.64 0.51 4.91
N ILE A 8 7.68 1.29 3.84
CA ILE A 8 7.03 0.87 2.59
C ILE A 8 7.88 -0.08 1.77
N ALA A 9 9.11 -0.36 2.18
CA ALA A 9 9.95 -1.32 1.49
C ALA A 9 9.44 -2.75 1.68
N GLU A 10 8.67 -3.00 2.72
CA GLU A 10 8.16 -4.33 3.03
C GLU A 10 6.80 -4.53 2.37
N PRO A 11 6.64 -5.57 1.51
CA PRO A 11 5.39 -5.73 0.74
C PRO A 11 4.14 -5.85 1.58
N ARG A 12 4.21 -6.57 2.70
CA ARG A 12 3.03 -6.75 3.54
C ARG A 12 2.56 -5.43 4.13
N ARG A 13 3.50 -4.54 4.43
CA ARG A 13 3.11 -3.23 4.96
C ARG A 13 2.42 -2.40 3.88
N ARG A 14 2.86 -2.51 2.63
CA ARG A 14 2.17 -1.83 1.55
C ARG A 14 0.75 -2.38 1.37
N GLU A 15 0.59 -3.70 1.53
CA GLU A 15 -0.73 -4.30 1.45
C GLU A 15 -1.65 -3.81 2.56
N ILE A 16 -1.10 -3.68 3.77
CA ILE A 16 -1.88 -3.16 4.89
C ILE A 16 -2.38 -1.74 4.58
N LEU A 17 -1.48 -0.89 4.08
CA LEU A 17 -1.86 0.47 3.73
C LEU A 17 -2.98 0.50 2.71
N THR A 18 -2.92 -0.39 1.73
CA THR A 18 -3.97 -0.48 0.73
C THR A 18 -5.30 -0.88 1.35
N LEU A 19 -5.27 -1.83 2.28
CA LEU A 19 -6.48 -2.30 2.94
C LEU A 19 -7.20 -1.19 3.70
N VAL A 20 -6.43 -0.30 4.34
CA VAL A 20 -7.02 0.73 5.19
C VAL A 20 -6.99 2.11 4.54
N ARG A 21 -6.82 2.15 3.24
CA ARG A 21 -6.77 3.42 2.51
C ARG A 21 -8.11 4.15 2.55
N ASP A 22 -9.18 3.42 2.35
CA ASP A 22 -10.50 4.02 2.20
C ASP A 22 -11.42 3.82 3.39
N GLY A 23 -10.98 3.15 4.41
CA GLY A 23 -11.79 2.92 5.59
C GLY A 23 -10.97 2.30 6.70
N GLU A 24 -11.51 2.40 7.92
CA GLU A 24 -10.83 1.87 9.08
C GLU A 24 -11.02 0.36 9.20
N MET A 25 -10.01 -0.31 9.73
CA MET A 25 -10.11 -1.72 10.06
C MET A 25 -9.41 -1.99 11.37
N SER A 26 -9.93 -2.96 12.12
CA SER A 26 -9.27 -3.41 13.34
C SER A 26 -8.07 -4.28 12.99
N ALA A 27 -7.18 -4.49 13.96
CA ALA A 27 -6.03 -5.37 13.77
C ALA A 27 -6.48 -6.78 13.38
N GLY A 28 -7.57 -7.27 13.99
CA GLY A 28 -8.08 -8.59 13.65
C GLY A 28 -8.58 -8.67 12.22
N GLU A 29 -9.29 -7.64 11.78
CA GLU A 29 -9.77 -7.60 10.41
C GLU A 29 -8.61 -7.57 9.41
N ILE A 30 -7.60 -6.76 9.73
CA ILE A 30 -6.40 -6.71 8.88
C ILE A 30 -5.73 -8.07 8.84
N ALA A 31 -5.56 -8.70 9.99
CA ALA A 31 -4.88 -9.98 10.08
C ALA A 31 -5.58 -11.06 9.28
N SER A 32 -6.89 -10.96 9.11
CA SER A 32 -7.64 -11.97 8.38
C SER A 32 -7.28 -12.02 6.91
N HIS A 33 -6.59 -11.01 6.40
CA HIS A 33 -6.17 -10.96 5.00
C HIS A 33 -4.80 -11.57 4.76
N PHE A 34 -4.14 -12.06 5.81
CA PHE A 34 -2.77 -12.54 5.70
C PHE A 34 -2.63 -13.92 6.31
N GLU A 35 -1.64 -14.66 5.84
CA GLU A 35 -1.30 -15.96 6.43
C GLU A 35 -0.03 -15.83 7.26
N ILE A 36 0.02 -14.83 8.11
CA ILE A 36 1.11 -14.66 9.05
C ILE A 36 0.53 -14.49 10.44
N THR A 37 1.38 -14.57 11.44
CA THR A 37 0.90 -14.56 12.81
C THR A 37 0.37 -13.18 13.22
N ARG A 38 -0.49 -13.18 14.25
CA ARG A 38 -1.02 -11.94 14.81
C ARG A 38 0.12 -11.05 15.33
N PRO A 39 1.12 -11.59 16.05
CA PRO A 39 2.23 -10.74 16.47
C PRO A 39 2.99 -10.09 15.31
N ALA A 40 3.12 -10.79 14.18
CA ALA A 40 3.77 -10.22 13.02
C ALA A 40 2.95 -9.05 12.46
N ILE A 41 1.63 -9.22 12.41
CA ILE A 41 0.75 -8.13 11.98
C ILE A 41 0.89 -6.94 12.93
N SER A 42 0.88 -7.19 14.24
CA SER A 42 1.03 -6.11 15.21
C SER A 42 2.34 -5.36 15.03
N GLN A 43 3.42 -6.06 14.70
CA GLN A 43 4.69 -5.40 14.45
C GLN A 43 4.63 -4.51 13.22
N HIS A 44 4.02 -5.01 12.14
CA HIS A 44 3.85 -4.20 10.94
C HIS A 44 3.03 -2.95 11.23
N LEU A 45 1.95 -3.10 12.00
CA LEU A 45 1.12 -1.96 12.35
C LEU A 45 1.88 -0.93 13.18
N THR A 46 2.70 -1.40 14.10
CA THR A 46 3.52 -0.51 14.92
C THR A 46 4.51 0.28 14.05
N VAL A 47 5.20 -0.40 13.15
CA VAL A 47 6.15 0.26 12.26
C VAL A 47 5.45 1.33 11.42
N LEU A 48 4.31 0.99 10.86
CA LEU A 48 3.56 1.93 10.02
C LEU A 48 3.06 3.12 10.83
N ARG A 49 2.59 2.88 12.05
CA ARG A 49 2.10 3.95 12.89
C ARG A 49 3.24 4.88 13.32
N GLU A 50 4.37 4.30 13.71
CA GLU A 50 5.50 5.09 14.17
C GLU A 50 6.16 5.89 13.05
N SER A 51 6.03 5.41 11.82
CA SER A 51 6.55 6.15 10.67
C SER A 51 5.57 7.21 10.16
N GLY A 52 4.39 7.30 10.76
CA GLY A 52 3.41 8.32 10.38
C GLY A 52 2.51 7.95 9.22
N LEU A 53 2.51 6.67 8.83
CA LEU A 53 1.72 6.22 7.69
C LEU A 53 0.34 5.68 8.09
N LEU A 54 0.16 5.39 9.38
CA LEU A 54 -1.12 4.92 9.92
C LEU A 54 -1.53 5.79 11.08
N SER A 55 -2.81 6.06 11.16
CA SER A 55 -3.42 6.58 12.39
C SER A 55 -4.12 5.43 13.09
N GLU A 56 -4.23 5.58 14.40
CA GLU A 56 -4.89 4.60 15.25
C GLU A 56 -5.87 5.33 16.13
N ARG A 57 -7.08 4.81 16.25
CA ARG A 57 -8.00 5.34 17.23
C ARG A 57 -8.66 4.19 17.96
N ARG A 58 -9.12 4.48 19.17
CA ARG A 58 -9.73 3.47 20.00
C ARG A 58 -11.25 3.61 19.96
N GLU A 59 -11.91 2.46 19.86
CA GLU A 59 -13.36 2.44 19.94
C GLU A 59 -13.72 1.27 20.86
N GLY A 60 -14.06 1.58 22.11
CA GLY A 60 -14.24 0.54 23.12
C GLY A 60 -12.93 -0.18 23.38
N THR A 61 -12.92 -1.48 23.23
CA THR A 61 -11.72 -2.28 23.40
C THR A 61 -10.98 -2.50 22.09
N ARG A 62 -11.51 -1.97 20.98
CA ARG A 62 -10.92 -2.16 19.67
C ARG A 62 -10.02 -1.00 19.30
N ARG A 63 -8.97 -1.30 18.58
CA ARG A 63 -8.14 -0.28 17.93
C ARG A 63 -8.39 -0.34 16.44
N LEU A 64 -8.67 0.81 15.87
CA LEU A 64 -8.98 0.92 14.45
C LEU A 64 -7.87 1.69 13.76
N TYR A 65 -7.48 1.22 12.60
CA TYR A 65 -6.34 1.76 11.85
C TYR A 65 -6.80 2.31 10.52
N ARG A 66 -6.19 3.40 10.11
CA ARG A 66 -6.50 4.03 8.84
C ARG A 66 -5.22 4.61 8.26
N ALA A 67 -5.07 4.55 6.93
CA ALA A 67 -3.90 5.11 6.27
C ALA A 67 -3.89 6.63 6.41
N ARG A 68 -2.68 7.17 6.55
CA ARG A 68 -2.44 8.62 6.57
C ARG A 68 -1.62 8.99 5.33
N PRO A 69 -2.30 9.36 4.23
CA PRO A 69 -1.55 9.71 3.01
C PRO A 69 -0.57 10.85 3.19
N GLU A 70 -0.86 11.76 4.12
CA GLU A 70 0.03 12.87 4.38
C GLU A 70 1.39 12.43 4.92
N GLY A 71 1.47 11.21 5.42
CA GLY A 71 2.77 10.66 5.84
C GLY A 71 3.71 10.40 4.67
N LEU A 72 3.18 10.40 3.45
CA LEU A 72 4.00 10.20 2.26
C LEU A 72 4.46 11.51 1.61
N ALA A 73 4.16 12.65 2.24
CA ALA A 73 4.40 13.94 1.59
C ALA A 73 5.87 14.17 1.25
N GLU A 74 6.76 13.87 2.19
CA GLU A 74 8.19 14.07 1.95
C GLU A 74 8.71 13.17 0.83
N LEU A 75 8.26 11.94 0.80
CA LEU A 75 8.67 11.02 -0.24
C LEU A 75 8.16 11.49 -1.59
N ARG A 76 6.92 11.97 -1.64
CA ARG A 76 6.36 12.47 -2.88
C ARG A 76 7.15 13.68 -3.37
N GLU A 77 7.53 14.58 -2.45
CA GLU A 77 8.34 15.74 -2.84
C GLU A 77 9.67 15.32 -3.40
N PHE A 78 10.32 14.36 -2.76
CA PHE A 78 11.59 13.85 -3.25
C PHE A 78 11.45 13.29 -4.66
N LEU A 79 10.42 12.50 -4.89
CA LEU A 79 10.19 11.92 -6.21
C LEU A 79 9.88 12.99 -7.25
N ASN A 80 9.15 14.03 -6.85
CA ASN A 80 8.86 15.12 -7.76
C ASN A 80 10.11 15.89 -8.16
N GLU A 81 11.04 16.03 -7.24
CA GLU A 81 12.29 16.73 -7.52
C GLU A 81 13.16 15.99 -8.53
N PHE A 82 13.02 14.68 -8.61
CA PHE A 82 13.71 13.90 -9.63
C PHE A 82 13.32 14.36 -11.03
N TRP A 83 12.08 14.80 -11.19
CA TRP A 83 11.60 15.21 -12.50
C TRP A 83 11.44 16.72 -12.52
N THR A 84 12.57 17.41 -12.70
CA THR A 84 12.57 18.86 -12.81
C THR A 84 12.06 19.31 -14.16
N ASN A 85 12.07 18.42 -15.16
CA ASN A 85 11.61 18.72 -16.49
C ASN A 85 10.21 18.16 -16.68
N ARG A 86 9.29 19.04 -17.06
CA ARG A 86 7.90 18.66 -17.22
C ARG A 86 7.69 17.63 -18.31
N LEU A 87 8.44 17.79 -19.42
CA LEU A 87 8.35 16.83 -20.52
C LEU A 87 8.80 15.46 -20.08
N GLU A 88 9.83 15.42 -19.25
CA GLU A 88 10.33 14.16 -18.75
C GLU A 88 9.28 13.44 -17.89
N ARG A 89 8.58 14.18 -17.06
CA ARG A 89 7.51 13.59 -16.26
C ARG A 89 6.40 13.04 -17.13
N LEU A 90 6.04 13.78 -18.17
CA LEU A 90 5.00 13.32 -19.08
C LEU A 90 5.44 12.07 -19.85
N ARG A 91 6.70 12.03 -20.25
CA ARG A 91 7.23 10.89 -20.96
C ARG A 91 7.15 9.62 -20.10
N ILE A 92 7.58 9.73 -18.85
CA ILE A 92 7.54 8.59 -17.94
C ILE A 92 6.11 8.13 -17.70
N ALA A 93 5.20 9.07 -17.51
CA ALA A 93 3.80 8.72 -17.32
C ALA A 93 3.23 8.00 -18.52
N ALA A 94 3.61 8.45 -19.72
CA ALA A 94 3.15 7.80 -20.94
C ALA A 94 3.70 6.38 -21.06
N GLU A 95 4.95 6.19 -20.69
CA GLU A 95 5.56 4.86 -20.73
C GLU A 95 4.88 3.90 -19.75
N LEU A 96 4.56 4.39 -18.57
CA LEU A 96 3.87 3.55 -17.61
C LEU A 96 2.48 3.16 -18.08
N GLU A 97 1.78 4.10 -18.70
CA GLU A 97 0.46 3.83 -19.24
C GLU A 97 0.54 2.79 -20.36
N GLN A 98 1.56 2.89 -21.22
CA GLN A 98 1.76 1.92 -22.28
C GLN A 98 2.01 0.53 -21.71
N LYS A 99 2.82 0.45 -20.67
CA LYS A 99 3.05 -0.82 -20.00
C LYS A 99 1.78 -1.42 -19.45
N ARG A 100 0.92 -0.59 -18.89
CA ARG A 100 -0.35 -1.08 -18.37
C ARG A 100 -1.23 -1.62 -19.48
N ARG A 101 -1.27 -0.93 -20.60
CA ARG A 101 -2.05 -1.38 -21.74
C ARG A 101 -1.52 -2.68 -22.28
N ASP A 102 -0.19 -2.79 -22.38
CA ASP A 102 0.43 -4.02 -22.87
C ASP A 102 0.08 -5.19 -21.97
N LYS A 103 0.11 -4.97 -20.67
CA LYS A 103 -0.27 -6.01 -19.74
C LYS A 103 -1.70 -6.43 -19.92
N ARG A 104 -2.60 -5.47 -20.11
CA ARG A 104 -4.00 -5.78 -20.29
C ARG A 104 -4.27 -6.47 -21.61
N ALA A 105 -3.51 -6.15 -22.63
CA ALA A 105 -3.71 -6.74 -23.94
C ALA A 105 -3.19 -8.16 -24.05
N LYS A 106 -2.33 -8.57 -23.11
CA LYS A 106 -1.79 -9.91 -23.15
C LYS A 106 -2.89 -10.93 -22.93
N PRO A 107 -2.84 -12.06 -23.68
CA PRO A 107 -3.80 -13.12 -23.42
C PRO A 107 -3.66 -13.63 -22.00
N ARG A 108 -4.80 -13.98 -21.43
CA ARG A 108 -4.77 -14.41 -20.11
C ARG A 108 -4.58 -15.83 -20.07
N ASP A 109 -3.50 -16.22 -19.69
CA ASP A 109 -3.39 -17.56 -19.45
C ASP A 109 -3.73 -17.75 -18.15
N SER A 110 -4.13 -17.32 -17.74
CA SER A 110 -4.34 -17.39 -16.65
C SER A 110 -5.16 -17.19 -15.98
N GLY A 111 -5.58 -16.98 -16.24
CA GLY A 111 -6.44 -16.80 -15.57
C GLY A 111 -6.09 -16.99 -14.29
N ARG A 112 -5.66 -17.26 -14.25
CA ARG A 112 -5.48 -17.33 -13.33
C ARG A 112 -4.92 -16.63 -12.52
N ARG A 113 -4.86 -16.39 -12.32
CA ARG A 113 -4.41 -15.78 -11.49
C ARG A 113 -4.90 -14.82 -10.93
N ARG A 114 -5.70 -14.82 -11.09
CA ARG A 114 -6.21 -14.05 -10.65
C ARG A 114 -6.81 -13.96 -9.73
N ASP A 115 -6.87 -14.35 -9.94
CA ASP A 115 -7.32 -14.25 -9.06
C ASP A 115 -7.08 -14.12 -7.90
N ARG A 116 -6.77 -14.25 -8.06
CA ARG A 116 -6.46 -14.08 -7.10
C ARG A 116 -6.54 -13.33 -6.36
N GLY A 117 -6.71 -12.86 -6.69
CA GLY A 117 -6.80 -12.41 -6.06
C GLY A 117 -7.12 -11.90 -5.59
N SER A 118 -7.35 -12.08 -6.09
CA SER A 118 -7.77 -11.98 -5.61
C SER A 118 -7.98 -12.10 -4.82
N ASN A 119 -8.00 -12.39 -5.11
CA ASN A 119 -8.15 -12.63 -4.34
C ASN A 119 -7.99 -12.41 -3.50
N ARG A 120 -7.91 -12.37 -3.94
CA ARG A 120 -7.74 -12.06 -3.32
C ARG A 120 -8.15 -11.33 -2.81
N ARG A 121 -8.63 -11.24 -3.08
CA ARG A 121 -9.07 -10.68 -2.68
C ARG A 121 -9.98 -10.56 -2.20
N LYS A 122 -10.50 -10.70 -2.29
CA LYS A 122 -11.22 -10.71 -1.95
C LYS A 122 -11.73 -10.59 -1.12
N PRO A 123 -12.29 -10.56 -0.79
CA PRO A 123 -12.85 -10.56 -0.05
C PRO A 123 -13.13 -10.56 0.40
#